data_8268c45cdcb232716f206901be1737e9
#
_entry.id   8268c45cdcb232716f206901be1737e9
#
_cell.length_a   1.000
_cell.length_b   1.000
_cell.length_c   1.000
_cell.angle_alpha   90.00
_cell.angle_beta   90.00
_cell.angle_gamma   90.00
#
_symmetry.space_group_name_H-M   'P 1'
#
loop_
_entity.id
_entity.type
_entity.pdbx_description
1 polymer ?
#
loop_
_entity_poly.entity_id
_entity_poly.type
_entity_poly.pdbx_seq_one_letter_code
_entity_poly.pdbx_strand_id
1 'polypeptide(L)'
;MKIAIASFTRNGCVWNQKLCAALKKHSCEGYALEKYGKEAGIPAIAPSLPAWTERMFQKMDAILFIGACGIAVRSIAPYVKSKKTDPAVLCMDEQGKFVISLLSGHIGGANDPGFPLSDCFR
;
A
#
# COMPACT_ATOMS: atom_id res chain seq x y z
N MET A 1 4.36 12.62 3.29
CA MET A 1 3.39 11.55 3.58
C MET A 1 4.09 10.27 4.00
N LYS A 2 3.49 9.54 4.91
CA LYS A 2 3.96 8.19 5.27
C LYS A 2 3.15 7.17 4.48
N ILE A 3 3.82 6.39 3.65
CA ILE A 3 3.19 5.45 2.72
C ILE A 3 3.75 4.06 2.96
N ALA A 4 2.88 3.06 3.11
CA ALA A 4 3.28 1.66 3.19
C ALA A 4 2.82 0.94 1.92
N ILE A 5 3.68 0.10 1.38
CA ILE A 5 3.38 -0.69 0.18
C ILE A 5 3.54 -2.17 0.53
N ALA A 6 2.50 -2.95 0.28
CA ALA A 6 2.51 -4.38 0.53
C ALA A 6 2.41 -5.15 -0.79
N SER A 7 3.31 -6.09 -1.01
CA SER A 7 3.30 -6.95 -2.19
C SER A 7 3.24 -8.42 -1.80
N PHE A 8 2.61 -9.23 -2.66
CA PHE A 8 2.29 -10.63 -2.37
C PHE A 8 2.82 -11.58 -3.43
N THR A 9 3.50 -11.06 -4.46
CA THR A 9 4.04 -11.84 -5.57
C THR A 9 5.41 -11.30 -5.94
N ARG A 10 6.14 -12.05 -6.77
CA ARG A 10 7.44 -11.61 -7.27
C ARG A 10 7.30 -10.33 -8.11
N ASN A 11 6.31 -10.30 -9.02
CA ASN A 11 6.05 -9.09 -9.83
C ASN A 11 5.65 -7.91 -8.96
N GLY A 12 4.85 -8.15 -7.92
CA GLY A 12 4.48 -7.12 -6.96
C GLY A 12 5.69 -6.53 -6.27
N CYS A 13 6.69 -7.34 -5.95
CA CYS A 13 7.92 -6.85 -5.33
C CYS A 13 8.72 -5.93 -6.26
N VAL A 14 8.72 -6.20 -7.56
CA VAL A 14 9.38 -5.33 -8.54
C VAL A 14 8.71 -3.94 -8.53
N TRP A 15 7.38 -3.91 -8.56
CA TRP A 15 6.63 -2.66 -8.47
C TRP A 15 6.85 -1.95 -7.14
N ASN A 16 6.89 -2.71 -6.04
CA ASN A 16 7.14 -2.18 -4.70
C ASN A 16 8.45 -1.38 -4.69
N GLN A 17 9.52 -1.97 -5.19
CA GLN A 17 10.82 -1.31 -5.25
C GLN A 17 10.82 -0.08 -6.16
N LYS A 18 10.20 -0.18 -7.32
CA LYS A 18 10.10 0.95 -8.25
C LYS A 18 9.34 2.13 -7.64
N LEU A 19 8.23 1.85 -6.97
CA LEU A 19 7.40 2.90 -6.36
C LEU A 19 8.11 3.55 -5.17
N CYS A 20 8.75 2.77 -4.32
CA CYS A 20 9.51 3.33 -3.21
C CYS A 20 10.64 4.23 -3.71
N ALA A 21 11.30 3.87 -4.80
CA ALA A 21 12.34 4.70 -5.41
C ALA A 21 11.75 5.98 -6.02
N ALA A 22 10.59 5.88 -6.65
CA ALA A 22 9.93 7.04 -7.27
C ALA A 22 9.37 8.01 -6.23
N LEU A 23 8.98 7.50 -5.07
CA LEU A 23 8.35 8.28 -3.99
C LEU A 23 9.34 8.67 -2.89
N LYS A 24 10.61 8.79 -3.20
CA LYS A 24 11.66 9.06 -2.22
C LYS A 24 11.52 10.42 -1.50
N LYS A 25 10.69 11.33 -2.00
CA LYS A 25 10.36 12.58 -1.31
C LYS A 25 9.41 12.36 -0.13
N HIS A 26 8.82 11.19 -0.04
CA HIS A 26 7.89 10.79 1.02
C HIS A 26 8.53 9.68 1.84
N SER A 27 7.98 9.44 3.03
CA SER A 27 8.41 8.31 3.86
C SER A 27 7.71 7.06 3.35
N CYS A 28 8.35 6.34 2.44
CA CYS A 28 7.79 5.15 1.80
C CYS A 28 8.46 3.89 2.32
N GLU A 29 7.66 2.97 2.87
CA GLU A 29 8.15 1.70 3.41
C GLU A 29 7.54 0.56 2.59
N GLY A 30 8.39 -0.30 2.03
CA GLY A 30 7.96 -1.48 1.30
C GLY A 30 7.97 -2.72 2.17
N TYR A 31 6.96 -3.57 2.01
CA TYR A 31 6.82 -4.85 2.70
C TYR A 31 6.34 -5.90 1.72
N ALA A 32 6.67 -7.15 1.97
CA ALA A 32 6.27 -8.26 1.10
C ALA A 32 6.04 -9.53 1.92
N LEU A 33 5.35 -10.51 1.33
CA LEU A 33 5.35 -11.84 1.91
C LEU A 33 6.79 -12.33 2.02
N GLU A 34 7.12 -12.97 3.12
CA GLU A 34 8.49 -13.42 3.42
C GLU A 34 9.12 -14.19 2.26
N LYS A 35 8.34 -15.06 1.65
CA LYS A 35 8.77 -15.90 0.53
C LYS A 35 9.41 -15.08 -0.61
N TYR A 36 8.78 -13.96 -0.97
CA TYR A 36 9.25 -13.13 -2.08
C TYR A 36 10.12 -11.96 -1.62
N GLY A 37 9.88 -11.48 -0.43
CA GLY A 37 10.64 -10.37 0.14
C GLY A 37 12.09 -10.72 0.40
N LYS A 38 12.39 -11.95 0.79
CA LYS A 38 13.75 -12.43 1.00
C LYS A 38 14.61 -12.25 -0.23
N GLU A 39 14.10 -12.66 -1.40
CA GLU A 39 14.82 -12.52 -2.67
C GLU A 39 15.07 -11.06 -3.03
N ALA A 40 14.09 -10.22 -2.78
CA ALA A 40 14.11 -8.81 -3.21
C ALA A 40 14.74 -7.88 -2.18
N GLY A 41 15.06 -8.37 -0.99
CA GLY A 41 15.57 -7.51 0.09
C GLY A 41 14.52 -6.59 0.67
N ILE A 42 13.26 -6.99 0.64
CA ILE A 42 12.14 -6.23 1.18
C ILE A 42 11.73 -6.84 2.53
N PRO A 43 11.53 -6.01 3.57
CA PRO A 43 11.06 -6.51 4.86
C PRO A 43 9.74 -7.29 4.75
N ALA A 44 9.60 -8.29 5.60
CA ALA A 44 8.42 -9.14 5.61
C ALA A 44 7.20 -8.44 6.18
N ILE A 45 6.02 -8.80 5.67
CA ILE A 45 4.74 -8.48 6.29
C ILE A 45 4.64 -9.37 7.54
N ALA A 46 4.89 -8.79 8.69
CA ALA A 46 5.05 -9.55 9.93
C ALA A 46 4.37 -8.84 11.11
N PRO A 47 3.96 -9.59 12.15
CA PRO A 47 4.01 -11.05 12.29
C PRO A 47 2.98 -11.78 11.45
N SER A 48 1.92 -11.09 11.03
CA SER A 48 0.85 -11.60 10.17
C SER A 48 0.29 -10.45 9.37
N LEU A 49 -0.47 -10.74 8.31
CA LEU A 49 -1.11 -9.70 7.53
C LEU A 49 -2.12 -8.89 8.35
N PRO A 50 -3.00 -9.51 9.18
CA PRO A 50 -3.88 -8.72 10.04
C PRO A 50 -3.16 -7.80 11.01
N ALA A 51 -2.15 -8.29 11.70
CA ALA A 51 -1.41 -7.47 12.67
C ALA A 51 -0.63 -6.36 11.98
N TRP A 52 -0.04 -6.64 10.83
CA TRP A 52 0.65 -5.63 10.02
C TRP A 52 -0.32 -4.54 9.57
N THR A 53 -1.49 -4.95 9.06
CA THR A 53 -2.49 -4.00 8.56
C THR A 53 -3.00 -3.09 9.69
N GLU A 54 -3.26 -3.64 10.86
CA GLU A 54 -3.67 -2.85 12.03
C GLU A 54 -2.61 -1.80 12.37
N ARG A 55 -1.35 -2.20 12.39
CA ARG A 55 -0.24 -1.31 12.69
C ARG A 55 -0.11 -0.20 11.64
N MET A 56 -0.25 -0.54 10.36
CA MET A 56 -0.17 0.45 9.28
C MET A 56 -1.34 1.43 9.31
N PHE A 57 -2.54 0.97 9.69
CA PHE A 57 -3.70 1.85 9.84
C PHE A 57 -3.46 2.93 10.89
N GLN A 58 -2.69 2.61 11.94
CA GLN A 58 -2.43 3.55 13.02
C GLN A 58 -1.34 4.55 12.69
N LYS A 59 -0.40 4.20 11.82
CA LYS A 59 0.78 5.05 11.63
C LYS A 59 0.95 5.63 10.23
N MET A 60 0.30 5.09 9.21
CA MET A 60 0.49 5.52 7.83
C MET A 60 -0.60 6.47 7.35
N ASP A 61 -0.23 7.35 6.42
CA ASP A 61 -1.18 8.22 5.73
C ASP A 61 -1.83 7.50 4.55
N ALA A 62 -1.11 6.56 3.95
CA ALA A 62 -1.61 5.77 2.82
C ALA A 62 -1.03 4.36 2.84
N ILE A 63 -1.82 3.40 2.35
CA ILE A 63 -1.41 2.01 2.19
C ILE A 63 -1.74 1.59 0.77
N LEU A 64 -0.75 1.05 0.06
CA LEU A 64 -0.95 0.47 -1.27
C LEU A 64 -0.76 -1.04 -1.20
N PHE A 65 -1.80 -1.78 -1.58
CA PHE A 65 -1.72 -3.23 -1.74
C PHE A 65 -1.48 -3.54 -3.21
N ILE A 66 -0.43 -4.29 -3.51
CA ILE A 66 -0.13 -4.73 -4.88
C ILE A 66 -0.50 -6.20 -4.99
N GLY A 67 -1.66 -6.48 -5.58
CA GLY A 67 -2.18 -7.83 -5.72
C GLY A 67 -3.68 -7.85 -5.90
N ALA A 68 -4.31 -8.95 -5.48
CA ALA A 68 -5.75 -9.12 -5.62
C ALA A 68 -6.51 -8.16 -4.71
N CYS A 69 -7.49 -7.48 -5.28
CA CYS A 69 -8.32 -6.51 -4.57
C CYS A 69 -9.04 -7.15 -3.37
N GLY A 70 -9.45 -8.42 -3.48
CA GLY A 70 -10.09 -9.12 -2.37
C GLY A 70 -9.20 -9.26 -1.15
N ILE A 71 -7.89 -9.44 -1.34
CA ILE A 71 -6.94 -9.49 -0.23
C ILE A 71 -6.92 -8.14 0.48
N ALA A 72 -6.86 -7.06 -0.27
CA ALA A 72 -6.85 -5.70 0.29
C ALA A 72 -8.13 -5.44 1.09
N VAL A 73 -9.29 -5.73 0.52
CA VAL A 73 -10.58 -5.49 1.17
C VAL A 73 -10.70 -6.27 2.48
N ARG A 74 -10.35 -7.56 2.45
CA ARG A 74 -10.42 -8.39 3.66
C ARG A 74 -9.43 -7.96 4.72
N SER A 75 -8.25 -7.49 4.29
CA SER A 75 -7.22 -7.05 5.23
C SER A 75 -7.62 -5.80 5.99
N ILE A 76 -8.26 -4.85 5.32
CA ILE A 76 -8.62 -3.57 5.95
C ILE A 76 -9.96 -3.59 6.66
N ALA A 77 -10.87 -4.48 6.28
CA ALA A 77 -12.25 -4.47 6.79
C ALA A 77 -12.37 -4.36 8.30
N PRO A 78 -11.61 -5.12 9.11
CA PRO A 78 -11.73 -5.03 10.57
C PRO A 78 -11.29 -3.68 11.15
N TYR A 79 -10.51 -2.89 10.42
CA TYR A 79 -9.89 -1.67 10.94
C TYR A 79 -10.47 -0.39 10.39
N VAL A 80 -11.38 -0.47 9.44
CA VAL A 80 -12.05 0.69 8.86
C VAL A 80 -12.95 1.32 9.92
N LYS A 81 -12.73 2.60 10.21
CA LYS A 81 -13.46 3.33 11.26
C LYS A 81 -14.15 4.58 10.75
N SER A 82 -13.41 5.48 10.15
CA SER A 82 -13.93 6.78 9.74
C SER A 82 -13.12 7.36 8.60
N LYS A 83 -13.79 7.96 7.63
CA LYS A 83 -13.13 8.67 6.55
C LYS A 83 -12.28 9.86 7.02
N LYS A 84 -12.47 10.30 8.26
CA LYS A 84 -11.71 11.40 8.85
C LYS A 84 -10.36 10.95 9.43
N THR A 85 -10.25 9.69 9.84
CA THR A 85 -9.06 9.19 10.54
C THR A 85 -8.35 8.07 9.81
N ASP A 86 -9.05 7.32 8.96
CA ASP A 86 -8.46 6.20 8.24
C ASP A 86 -7.45 6.67 7.19
N PRO A 87 -6.40 5.88 6.91
CA PRO A 87 -5.49 6.19 5.83
C PRO A 87 -6.18 6.05 4.47
N ALA A 88 -5.60 6.64 3.44
CA ALA A 88 -5.97 6.30 2.07
C ALA A 88 -5.52 4.87 1.81
N VAL A 89 -6.37 4.08 1.16
CA VAL A 89 -6.04 2.70 0.80
C VAL A 89 -6.28 2.49 -0.68
N LEU A 90 -5.24 2.06 -1.37
CA LEU A 90 -5.27 1.80 -2.80
C LEU A 90 -4.89 0.34 -3.06
N CYS A 91 -5.40 -0.17 -4.16
CA CYS A 91 -5.05 -1.50 -4.64
C CYS A 91 -4.58 -1.40 -6.08
N MET A 92 -3.43 -2.00 -6.38
CA MET A 92 -2.88 -2.04 -7.73
C MET A 92 -2.69 -3.51 -8.14
N ASP A 93 -3.00 -3.82 -9.41
CA ASP A 93 -2.70 -5.14 -9.93
C ASP A 93 -1.18 -5.32 -10.07
N GLU A 94 -0.70 -6.55 -10.04
CA GLU A 94 0.73 -6.85 -10.06
C GLU A 94 1.41 -6.51 -11.38
N GLN A 95 0.65 -6.18 -12.42
CA GLN A 95 1.18 -5.73 -13.71
C GLN A 95 1.23 -4.21 -13.81
N GLY A 96 0.73 -3.50 -12.81
CA GLY A 96 0.77 -2.05 -12.76
C GLY A 96 -0.15 -1.35 -13.74
N LYS A 97 -1.19 -2.03 -14.22
CA LYS A 97 -2.12 -1.46 -15.22
C LYS A 97 -3.26 -0.66 -14.61
N PHE A 98 -3.73 -1.07 -13.43
CA PHE A 98 -4.90 -0.48 -12.79
C PHE A 98 -4.61 -0.17 -11.33
N VAL A 99 -5.11 0.97 -10.89
CA VAL A 99 -5.08 1.36 -9.48
C VAL A 99 -6.48 1.74 -9.07
N ILE A 100 -6.95 1.16 -7.97
CA ILE A 100 -8.28 1.41 -7.44
C ILE A 100 -8.16 2.05 -6.07
N SER A 101 -8.85 3.16 -5.86
CA SER A 101 -8.95 3.78 -4.55
C SER A 101 -10.07 3.06 -3.76
N LEU A 102 -9.68 2.37 -2.69
CA LEU A 102 -10.64 1.69 -1.81
C LEU A 102 -11.13 2.63 -0.71
N LEU A 103 -10.20 3.38 -0.12
CA LEU A 103 -10.50 4.43 0.85
C LEU A 103 -9.72 5.68 0.47
N SER A 104 -10.40 6.83 0.48
CA SER A 104 -9.80 8.09 0.03
C SER A 104 -8.81 8.71 1.02
N GLY A 105 -8.90 8.36 2.30
CA GLY A 105 -8.10 9.00 3.34
C GLY A 105 -8.67 10.35 3.77
N HIS A 106 -8.18 10.84 4.91
CA HIS A 106 -8.72 12.06 5.53
C HIS A 106 -8.08 13.36 5.01
N ILE A 107 -6.95 13.28 4.34
CA ILE A 107 -6.13 14.45 3.97
C ILE A 107 -6.19 14.82 2.50
N GLY A 108 -7.27 14.50 1.83
CA GLY A 108 -7.46 14.96 0.47
C GLY A 108 -7.89 13.89 -0.53
N GLY A 109 -7.83 12.66 -0.13
CA GLY A 109 -8.30 11.55 -0.95
C GLY A 109 -7.32 11.05 -1.99
N ALA A 110 -7.40 9.75 -2.26
CA ALA A 110 -6.52 9.06 -3.19
C ALA A 110 -6.74 9.47 -4.65
N ASN A 111 -7.88 10.10 -4.95
CA ASN A 111 -8.21 10.59 -6.29
C ASN A 111 -7.76 12.02 -6.55
N ASP A 112 -7.21 12.69 -5.54
CA ASP A 112 -6.72 14.05 -5.68
C ASP A 112 -5.50 14.04 -6.61
N PRO A 113 -5.45 14.92 -7.63
CA PRO A 113 -4.27 15.03 -8.51
C PRO A 113 -2.97 15.29 -7.76
N GLY A 114 -3.04 15.89 -6.58
CA GLY A 114 -1.88 16.14 -5.73
C GLY A 114 -1.44 14.93 -4.90
N PHE A 115 -2.17 13.83 -4.94
CA PHE A 115 -1.79 12.62 -4.20
C PHE A 115 -0.53 12.00 -4.82
N PRO A 116 0.50 11.67 -4.00
CA PRO A 116 1.80 11.24 -4.53
C PRO A 116 1.74 10.07 -5.52
N LEU A 117 0.88 9.09 -5.26
CA LEU A 117 0.77 7.91 -6.13
C LEU A 117 0.14 8.21 -7.48
N SER A 118 -0.64 9.28 -7.61
CA SER A 118 -1.26 9.61 -8.88
C SER A 118 -0.23 9.95 -9.96
N ASP A 119 0.91 10.51 -9.57
CA ASP A 119 1.98 10.86 -10.51
C ASP A 119 2.69 9.63 -11.07
N CYS A 120 2.64 8.51 -10.36
CA CYS A 120 3.29 7.27 -10.80
C CYS A 120 2.48 6.52 -11.86
N PHE A 121 1.21 6.87 -12.05
CA PHE A 121 0.27 6.13 -12.91
C PHE A 121 -0.33 6.99 -14.03
N ARG A 122 0.27 8.11 -14.29
CA ARG A 122 -0.13 8.98 -15.41
C ARG A 122 0.64 8.64 -16.68
#